data_69530ab536c80a5ee3b04ab9ff12bffe
#
_entry.id   69530ab536c80a5ee3b04ab9ff12bffe
#
_cell.length_a   1.000
_cell.length_b   1.000
_cell.length_c   1.000
_cell.angle_alpha   90.00
_cell.angle_beta   90.00
_cell.angle_gamma   90.00
#
_symmetry.space_group_name_H-M   'P 1'
#
loop_
_entity.id
_entity.type
_entity.pdbx_description
1 polymer ?
#
loop_
_entity_poly.entity_id
_entity_poly.type
_entity_poly.pdbx_seq_one_letter_code
_entity_poly.pdbx_strand_id
1 'polypeptide(L)' 'MIRMEEDFTNVDVLNADQLEVGDLIGIGGEIVKVLAIAPLHYGFNLAIENNFGEKDFVDVREDDTFKLYIENF' A
#
# COMPACT_ATOMS: atom_id res chain seq x y z
N MET A 1 12.91 7.55 -14.02
CA MET A 1 12.09 6.66 -14.87
C MET A 1 10.86 6.21 -14.11
N ILE A 2 9.70 6.26 -14.75
CA ILE A 2 8.46 5.78 -14.15
C ILE A 2 8.48 4.26 -14.16
N ARG A 3 8.22 3.65 -13.01
CA ARG A 3 8.16 2.20 -12.88
C ARG A 3 6.80 1.71 -13.37
N MET A 4 6.83 0.67 -14.18
CA MET A 4 5.64 0.07 -14.78
C MET A 4 5.16 -1.08 -13.92
N GLU A 5 3.88 -1.50 -14.09
CA GLU A 5 3.34 -2.63 -13.35
C GLU A 5 4.13 -3.92 -13.56
N GLU A 6 4.78 -4.08 -14.71
CA GLU A 6 5.64 -5.23 -14.99
C GLU A 6 6.86 -5.33 -14.08
N ASP A 7 7.21 -4.22 -13.39
CA ASP A 7 8.28 -4.23 -12.38
C ASP A 7 7.80 -4.82 -11.05
N PHE A 8 6.52 -5.09 -10.92
CA PHE A 8 5.89 -5.60 -9.71
C PHE A 8 4.99 -6.78 -10.04
N THR A 9 4.89 -7.71 -9.11
CA THR A 9 3.99 -8.86 -9.24
C THR A 9 2.97 -8.81 -8.10
N ASN A 10 1.68 -8.89 -8.45
CA ASN A 10 0.63 -9.06 -7.45
C ASN A 10 0.69 -10.49 -6.91
N VAL A 11 0.87 -10.64 -5.61
CA VAL A 11 1.04 -11.96 -4.98
C VAL A 11 -0.09 -12.30 -4.00
N ASP A 12 -0.87 -11.33 -3.59
CA ASP A 12 -1.94 -11.56 -2.63
C ASP A 12 -2.93 -10.39 -2.63
N VAL A 13 -4.02 -10.57 -1.90
CA VAL A 13 -4.97 -9.51 -1.57
C VAL A 13 -5.15 -9.54 -0.06
N LEU A 14 -4.90 -8.42 0.60
CA LEU A 14 -4.94 -8.31 2.05
C LEU A 14 -6.04 -7.35 2.50
N ASN A 15 -6.66 -7.65 3.64
CA ASN A 15 -7.46 -6.67 4.35
C ASN A 15 -6.54 -5.65 5.02
N ALA A 16 -7.08 -4.47 5.31
CA ALA A 16 -6.28 -3.41 5.94
C ALA A 16 -5.64 -3.86 7.25
N ASP A 17 -6.33 -4.72 8.03
CA ASP A 17 -5.82 -5.22 9.31
C ASP A 17 -4.66 -6.23 9.15
N GLN A 18 -4.38 -6.66 7.93
CA GLN A 18 -3.28 -7.57 7.63
C GLN A 18 -2.04 -6.85 7.09
N LEU A 19 -2.14 -5.53 6.87
CA LEU A 19 -1.03 -4.75 6.31
C LEU A 19 0.10 -4.60 7.33
N GLU A 20 1.33 -4.56 6.81
CA GLU A 20 2.53 -4.34 7.62
C GLU A 20 3.35 -3.21 7.00
N VAL A 21 4.11 -2.53 7.85
CA VAL A 21 5.07 -1.52 7.40
C VAL A 21 6.07 -2.16 6.44
N GLY A 22 6.28 -1.52 5.29
CA GLY A 22 7.15 -2.04 4.24
C GLY A 22 6.41 -2.72 3.11
N ASP A 23 5.12 -3.04 3.28
CA ASP A 23 4.32 -3.65 2.22
C ASP A 23 4.17 -2.70 1.03
N LEU A 24 4.17 -3.27 -0.17
CA LEU A 24 3.84 -2.57 -1.41
C LEU A 24 2.41 -2.92 -1.78
N ILE A 25 1.54 -1.92 -1.82
CA ILE A 25 0.11 -2.14 -2.06
C ILE A 25 -0.40 -1.22 -3.17
N GLY A 26 -1.52 -1.61 -3.77
CA GLY A 26 -2.19 -0.80 -4.79
C GLY A 26 -3.21 0.14 -4.15
N ILE A 27 -3.07 1.43 -4.39
CA ILE A 27 -4.04 2.45 -3.98
C ILE A 27 -4.20 3.44 -5.14
N GLY A 28 -5.47 3.64 -5.58
CA GLY A 28 -5.77 4.67 -6.57
C GLY A 28 -5.05 4.48 -7.90
N GLY A 29 -4.79 3.23 -8.30
CA GLY A 29 -4.09 2.94 -9.54
C GLY A 29 -2.58 3.06 -9.44
N GLU A 30 -2.04 3.30 -8.24
CA GLU A 30 -0.60 3.39 -8.01
C GLU A 30 -0.16 2.30 -7.04
N ILE A 31 1.10 1.88 -7.16
CA ILE A 31 1.74 1.00 -6.19
C ILE A 31 2.49 1.89 -5.22
N VAL A 32 2.15 1.78 -3.93
CA VAL A 32 2.73 2.61 -2.88
C VAL A 32 3.30 1.72 -1.77
N LYS A 33 4.28 2.25 -1.06
CA LYS A 33 4.88 1.58 0.09
C LYS A 33 4.23 2.08 1.37
N VAL A 34 3.86 1.17 2.25
CA VAL A 34 3.34 1.50 3.57
C VAL A 34 4.51 1.89 4.48
N LEU A 35 4.50 3.13 4.96
CA LEU A 35 5.57 3.65 5.83
C LEU A 35 5.21 3.55 7.30
N ALA A 36 3.93 3.73 7.64
CA ALA A 36 3.46 3.68 9.02
C ALA A 36 1.97 3.35 9.03
N ILE A 37 1.51 2.74 10.12
CA ILE A 37 0.11 2.36 10.31
C ILE A 37 -0.30 2.82 11.70
N ALA A 38 -1.35 3.63 11.77
CA ALA A 38 -1.92 4.09 13.03
C ALA A 38 -3.38 3.64 13.14
N PRO A 39 -3.81 3.05 14.25
CA PRO A 39 -5.18 2.58 14.40
C PRO A 39 -6.16 3.74 14.56
N LEU A 40 -7.35 3.56 13.99
CA LEU A 40 -8.50 4.45 14.12
C LEU A 40 -9.67 3.61 14.61
N HIS A 41 -10.76 4.26 15.05
CA HIS A 41 -11.96 3.53 15.50
C HIS A 41 -12.54 2.60 14.45
N TYR A 42 -12.44 2.98 13.18
CA TYR A 42 -13.07 2.28 12.06
C TYR A 42 -12.06 1.67 11.09
N GLY A 43 -10.78 1.75 11.41
CA GLY A 43 -9.75 1.24 10.51
C GLY A 43 -8.38 1.77 10.86
N PHE A 44 -7.66 2.27 9.85
CA PHE A 44 -6.28 2.71 10.02
C PHE A 44 -5.99 3.96 9.21
N ASN A 45 -5.07 4.77 9.71
CA ASN A 45 -4.42 5.81 8.93
C ASN A 45 -3.08 5.26 8.45
N LEU A 46 -2.86 5.29 7.16
CA LEU A 46 -1.62 4.80 6.55
C LEU A 46 -0.79 5.98 6.05
N ALA A 47 0.49 5.98 6.40
CA ALA A 47 1.48 6.82 5.74
C ALA A 47 2.04 6.03 4.58
N ILE A 48 1.99 6.58 3.38
CA ILE A 48 2.39 5.90 2.15
C ILE A 48 3.38 6.75 1.35
N GLU A 49 4.16 6.08 0.52
CA GLU A 49 5.11 6.73 -0.39
C GLU A 49 4.97 6.10 -1.77
N ASN A 50 4.85 6.94 -2.80
CA ASN A 50 4.75 6.48 -4.19
C ASN A 50 6.12 6.34 -4.86
N ASN A 51 6.13 5.96 -6.14
CA ASN A 51 7.36 5.77 -6.92
C ASN A 51 8.17 7.05 -7.10
N PHE A 52 7.56 8.20 -6.90
CA PHE A 52 8.22 9.51 -7.06
C PHE A 52 8.77 10.04 -5.74
N GLY A 53 8.68 9.25 -4.67
CA GLY A 53 9.11 9.67 -3.35
C GLY A 53 8.13 10.60 -2.66
N GLU A 54 6.95 10.77 -3.19
CA GLU A 54 5.91 11.61 -2.59
C GLU A 54 5.21 10.84 -1.47
N LYS A 55 5.02 11.50 -0.35
CA LYS A 55 4.41 10.91 0.84
C LYS A 55 3.02 11.49 1.04
N ASP A 56 2.12 10.65 1.53
CA ASP A 56 0.75 11.07 1.81
C ASP A 56 0.19 10.22 2.94
N PHE A 57 -0.96 10.62 3.44
CA PHE A 57 -1.71 9.88 4.45
C PHE A 57 -3.08 9.54 3.90
N VAL A 58 -3.51 8.31 4.12
CA VAL A 58 -4.85 7.87 3.72
C VAL A 58 -5.52 7.14 4.88
N ASP A 59 -6.81 7.36 5.04
CA ASP A 59 -7.62 6.61 6.00
C ASP A 59 -8.26 5.46 5.26
N VAL A 60 -8.17 4.27 5.84
CA VAL A 60 -8.78 3.06 5.29
C VAL A 60 -9.60 2.37 6.36
N ARG A 61 -10.61 1.62 5.94
CA ARG A 61 -11.41 0.80 6.85
C ARG A 61 -10.74 -0.55 7.04
N GLU A 62 -11.00 -1.18 8.17
CA GLU A 62 -10.39 -2.47 8.49
C GLU A 62 -10.77 -3.58 7.50
N ASP A 63 -11.94 -3.47 6.85
CA ASP A 63 -12.41 -4.43 5.85
C ASP A 63 -12.08 -4.04 4.41
N ASP A 64 -11.42 -2.90 4.18
CA ASP A 64 -10.92 -2.55 2.86
C ASP A 64 -9.84 -3.55 2.44
N THR A 65 -9.81 -3.88 1.15
CA THR A 65 -8.83 -4.81 0.61
C THR A 65 -7.88 -4.13 -0.34
N PHE A 66 -6.63 -4.62 -0.35
CA PHE A 66 -5.56 -4.07 -1.18
C PHE A 66 -4.79 -5.20 -1.83
N LYS A 67 -4.42 -5.00 -3.09
CA LYS A 67 -3.50 -5.92 -3.75
C LYS A 67 -2.12 -5.72 -3.16
N LEU A 68 -1.47 -6.82 -2.80
CA LEU A 68 -0.09 -6.84 -2.30
C LEU A 68 0.84 -7.18 -3.45
N TYR A 69 1.91 -6.41 -3.57
CA TYR A 69 2.89 -6.57 -4.65
C TYR A 69 4.26 -6.89 -4.10
N ILE A 70 5.04 -7.61 -4.89
CA ILE A 70 6.48 -7.72 -4.68
C ILE A 70 7.19 -7.10 -5.87
N GLU A 71 8.37 -6.58 -5.62
CA GLU A 71 9.18 -5.97 -6.66
C GLU A 71 9.96 -7.05 -7.40
N ASN A 72 9.91 -6.99 -8.74
CA ASN A 72 10.67 -7.90 -9.59
C ASN A 72 12.08 -7.34 -9.82
N PHE A 73 13.05 -8.20 -9.72
CA PHE A 73 14.46 -7.85 -9.96
C PHE A 73 15.01 -8.56 -11.17
#